data_bfd692762ae777826f98848d0622b587
#
_entry.id   bfd692762ae777826f98848d0622b587
#
_cell.length_a   1.000
_cell.length_b   1.000
_cell.length_c   1.000
_cell.angle_alpha   90.00
_cell.angle_beta   90.00
_cell.angle_gamma   90.00
#
_symmetry.space_group_name_H-M   'P 1'
#
loop_
_entity.id
_entity.type
_entity.pdbx_description
1 polymer ?
#
loop_
_entity_poly.entity_id
_entity_poly.type
_entity_poly.pdbx_seq_one_letter_code
_entity_poly.pdbx_strand_id
1 'polypeptide(L)'
;VNGEFDMGRSGAAMAWDWCFPDEDRPRLIEYIQDRDLWQFNLEGTREISAALFSYDQDFEVWKNILTALEDDEGQEFILSMGQTLRRKHNKDLNDLLKATKRRMLICGYSVPVANVPYIFASDAGNIMAEGELFSASYFDTPEGRKFSLRSKEGGMDVSEIAKRFGGGGHARAAGFKVPI
;
A
#
# COMPACT_ATOMS: atom_id res chain seq x y z
N VAL A 1 17.13 0.95 24.54
CA VAL A 1 16.11 1.88 24.04
C VAL A 1 14.77 1.21 24.27
N ASN A 2 13.95 1.77 25.17
CA ASN A 2 12.57 1.32 25.34
C ASN A 2 11.79 1.86 24.14
N GLY A 3 11.33 0.99 23.24
CA GLY A 3 10.47 1.32 22.13
C GLY A 3 9.03 0.90 22.45
N GLU A 4 8.06 1.72 22.11
CA GLU A 4 6.66 1.33 22.10
C GLU A 4 6.37 0.60 20.78
N PHE A 5 5.61 -0.49 20.84
CA PHE A 5 5.21 -1.26 19.69
C PHE A 5 3.71 -1.52 19.75
N ASP A 6 2.95 -0.96 18.82
CA ASP A 6 1.50 -1.09 18.75
C ASP A 6 1.07 -1.36 17.30
N MET A 7 0.51 -2.55 17.05
CA MET A 7 0.02 -2.94 15.72
C MET A 7 -1.31 -2.26 15.33
N GLY A 8 -1.97 -1.60 16.27
CA GLY A 8 -3.20 -0.83 16.04
C GLY A 8 -2.94 0.62 15.62
N ARG A 9 -1.67 1.07 15.62
CA ARG A 9 -1.28 2.42 15.20
C ARG A 9 -0.23 2.39 14.10
N SER A 10 -0.26 3.37 13.20
CA SER A 10 0.80 3.57 12.22
C SER A 10 2.06 4.15 12.88
N GLY A 11 3.21 3.96 12.25
CA GLY A 11 4.45 4.57 12.73
C GLY A 11 4.38 6.11 12.78
N ALA A 12 3.65 6.74 11.83
CA ALA A 12 3.44 8.18 11.82
C ALA A 12 2.61 8.66 13.01
N ALA A 13 1.51 7.96 13.34
CA ALA A 13 0.68 8.28 14.49
C ALA A 13 1.44 8.08 15.81
N MET A 14 2.18 6.98 15.96
CA MET A 14 3.00 6.73 17.15
C MET A 14 4.08 7.81 17.34
N ALA A 15 4.72 8.23 16.26
CA ALA A 15 5.71 9.30 16.30
C ALA A 15 5.10 10.64 16.69
N TRP A 16 3.92 10.98 16.17
CA TRP A 16 3.19 12.18 16.54
C TRP A 16 2.84 12.18 18.03
N ASP A 17 2.20 11.12 18.53
CA ASP A 17 1.79 10.99 19.93
C ASP A 17 2.98 11.11 20.90
N TRP A 18 4.13 10.58 20.48
CA TRP A 18 5.36 10.68 21.26
C TRP A 18 5.94 12.11 21.29
N CYS A 19 5.94 12.78 20.17
CA CYS A 19 6.53 14.13 20.06
C CYS A 19 5.59 15.23 20.58
N PHE A 20 4.29 15.02 20.46
CA PHE A 20 3.23 16.00 20.74
C PHE A 20 2.11 15.36 21.59
N PRO A 21 2.41 14.92 22.83
CA PRO A 21 1.46 14.12 23.62
C PRO A 21 0.20 14.85 24.04
N ASP A 22 0.22 16.19 24.01
CA ASP A 22 -0.90 17.05 24.42
C ASP A 22 -1.62 17.72 23.22
N GLU A 23 -1.26 17.33 22.00
CA GLU A 23 -1.82 17.91 20.78
C GLU A 23 -2.62 16.85 19.99
N ASP A 24 -3.74 17.28 19.42
CA ASP A 24 -4.50 16.43 18.50
C ASP A 24 -3.68 16.14 17.24
N ARG A 25 -3.87 14.95 16.69
CA ARG A 25 -3.20 14.59 15.46
C ARG A 25 -3.76 15.39 14.28
N PRO A 26 -2.91 15.98 13.43
CA PRO A 26 -3.34 16.59 12.18
C PRO A 26 -4.10 15.59 11.29
N ARG A 27 -5.08 16.08 10.53
CA ARG A 27 -5.86 15.25 9.59
C ARG A 27 -4.99 14.41 8.67
N LEU A 28 -3.85 14.93 8.20
CA LEU A 28 -2.91 14.18 7.36
C LEU A 28 -2.39 12.93 8.05
N ILE A 29 -2.06 13.00 9.34
CA ILE A 29 -1.56 11.84 10.12
C ILE A 29 -2.65 10.78 10.25
N GLU A 30 -3.91 11.19 10.46
CA GLU A 30 -5.04 10.27 10.53
C GLU A 30 -5.28 9.56 9.18
N TYR A 31 -5.20 10.29 8.05
CA TYR A 31 -5.31 9.69 6.72
C TYR A 31 -4.16 8.72 6.41
N ILE A 32 -2.93 9.07 6.83
CA ILE A 32 -1.77 8.17 6.69
C ILE A 32 -1.99 6.90 7.50
N GLN A 33 -2.45 7.01 8.76
CA GLN A 33 -2.73 5.86 9.60
C GLN A 33 -3.81 4.94 9.01
N ASP A 34 -4.94 5.52 8.60
CA ASP A 34 -6.05 4.78 8.00
C ASP A 34 -5.62 3.98 6.75
N ARG A 35 -4.72 4.56 5.94
CA ARG A 35 -4.11 3.89 4.81
C ARG A 35 -3.08 2.82 5.22
N ASP A 36 -2.17 3.13 6.14
CA ASP A 36 -1.09 2.23 6.54
C ASP A 36 -1.63 0.95 7.21
N LEU A 37 -2.70 1.10 7.98
CA LEU A 37 -3.43 -0.02 8.57
C LEU A 37 -4.39 -0.70 7.58
N TRP A 38 -4.48 -0.19 6.34
CA TRP A 38 -5.34 -0.70 5.27
C TRP A 38 -6.83 -0.73 5.60
N GLN A 39 -7.28 0.20 6.46
CA GLN A 39 -8.66 0.29 6.96
C GLN A 39 -9.57 1.03 5.99
N PHE A 40 -9.15 2.19 5.50
CA PHE A 40 -9.91 3.07 4.60
C PHE A 40 -11.30 3.44 5.16
N ASN A 41 -11.36 3.71 6.46
CA ASN A 41 -12.57 4.10 7.19
C ASN A 41 -12.88 5.59 7.05
N LEU A 42 -11.87 6.43 6.85
CA LEU A 42 -12.05 7.85 6.65
C LEU A 42 -12.41 8.13 5.18
N GLU A 43 -13.42 8.96 4.99
CA GLU A 43 -13.83 9.39 3.65
C GLU A 43 -12.66 10.14 2.97
N GLY A 44 -12.32 9.74 1.75
CA GLY A 44 -11.26 10.38 0.98
C GLY A 44 -9.83 9.88 1.25
N THR A 45 -9.60 8.93 2.15
CA THR A 45 -8.24 8.42 2.45
C THR A 45 -7.49 8.01 1.20
N ARG A 46 -8.14 7.33 0.27
CA ARG A 46 -7.50 6.88 -0.97
C ARG A 46 -7.13 8.03 -1.88
N GLU A 47 -7.98 9.04 -1.95
CA GLU A 47 -7.80 10.25 -2.74
C GLU A 47 -6.67 11.11 -2.18
N ILE A 48 -6.72 11.41 -0.89
CA ILE A 48 -5.69 12.20 -0.20
C ILE A 48 -4.34 11.50 -0.28
N SER A 49 -4.30 10.16 -0.10
CA SER A 49 -3.08 9.39 -0.28
C SER A 49 -2.55 9.46 -1.72
N ALA A 50 -3.43 9.39 -2.73
CA ALA A 50 -3.01 9.50 -4.13
C ALA A 50 -2.45 10.90 -4.44
N ALA A 51 -3.04 11.95 -3.90
CA ALA A 51 -2.53 13.32 -4.01
C ALA A 51 -1.16 13.45 -3.32
N LEU A 52 -1.04 13.01 -2.06
CA LEU A 52 0.20 13.08 -1.28
C LEU A 52 1.36 12.36 -2.00
N PHE A 53 1.13 11.13 -2.47
CA PHE A 53 2.17 10.32 -3.13
C PHE A 53 2.43 10.68 -4.60
N SER A 54 1.72 11.67 -5.14
CA SER A 54 2.05 12.25 -6.45
C SER A 54 3.20 13.23 -6.41
N TYR A 55 3.59 13.67 -5.22
CA TYR A 55 4.72 14.58 -5.00
C TYR A 55 5.95 13.80 -4.53
N ASP A 56 7.11 14.37 -4.76
CA ASP A 56 8.34 13.92 -4.12
C ASP A 56 8.25 14.07 -2.59
N GLN A 57 9.05 13.29 -1.86
CA GLN A 57 9.13 13.36 -0.40
C GLN A 57 9.87 14.62 0.03
N ASP A 58 9.20 15.77 -0.09
CA ASP A 58 9.70 17.10 0.27
C ASP A 58 8.91 17.63 1.47
N PHE A 59 9.61 18.04 2.54
CA PHE A 59 8.99 18.50 3.78
C PHE A 59 8.14 19.77 3.59
N GLU A 60 8.56 20.70 2.72
CA GLU A 60 7.77 21.92 2.49
C GLU A 60 6.48 21.62 1.74
N VAL A 61 6.53 20.71 0.76
CA VAL A 61 5.32 20.24 0.06
C VAL A 61 4.37 19.54 1.02
N TRP A 62 4.87 18.62 1.83
CA TRP A 62 4.05 17.87 2.78
C TRP A 62 3.46 18.76 3.88
N LYS A 63 4.22 19.77 4.35
CA LYS A 63 3.73 20.78 5.29
C LYS A 63 2.59 21.61 4.69
N ASN A 64 2.71 22.01 3.42
CA ASN A 64 1.64 22.72 2.73
C ASN A 64 0.38 21.87 2.60
N ILE A 65 0.51 20.58 2.27
CA ILE A 65 -0.61 19.64 2.23
C ILE A 65 -1.23 19.46 3.61
N LEU A 66 -0.43 19.30 4.66
CA LEU A 66 -0.89 19.21 6.03
C LEU A 66 -1.73 20.45 6.39
N THR A 67 -1.21 21.64 6.12
CA THR A 67 -1.92 22.90 6.39
C THR A 67 -3.23 23.00 5.59
N ALA A 68 -3.20 22.63 4.30
CA ALA A 68 -4.39 22.68 3.44
C ALA A 68 -5.49 21.72 3.91
N LEU A 69 -5.15 20.59 4.51
CA LEU A 69 -6.12 19.63 5.00
C LEU A 69 -6.84 20.07 6.28
N GLU A 70 -6.36 21.12 6.98
CA GLU A 70 -7.00 21.61 8.20
C GLU A 70 -8.19 22.56 7.92
N ASP A 71 -8.37 23.00 6.67
CA ASP A 71 -9.56 23.73 6.25
C ASP A 71 -10.36 23.00 5.17
N ASP A 72 -11.65 23.30 5.05
CA ASP A 72 -12.56 22.55 4.18
C ASP A 72 -12.29 22.82 2.69
N GLU A 73 -11.89 24.03 2.29
CA GLU A 73 -11.59 24.38 0.90
C GLU A 73 -10.30 23.68 0.41
N GLY A 74 -9.27 23.71 1.24
CA GLY A 74 -8.02 23.01 0.98
C GLY A 74 -8.21 21.49 0.92
N GLN A 75 -9.01 20.93 1.82
CA GLN A 75 -9.36 19.51 1.80
C GLN A 75 -10.09 19.14 0.51
N GLU A 76 -11.10 19.90 0.09
CA GLU A 76 -11.83 19.65 -1.16
C GLU A 76 -10.90 19.72 -2.38
N PHE A 77 -9.98 20.68 -2.41
CA PHE A 77 -8.98 20.78 -3.47
C PHE A 77 -8.08 19.53 -3.54
N ILE A 78 -7.53 19.09 -2.42
CA ILE A 78 -6.68 17.87 -2.35
C ILE A 78 -7.46 16.63 -2.74
N LEU A 79 -8.72 16.49 -2.29
CA LEU A 79 -9.62 15.40 -2.68
C LEU A 79 -9.86 15.36 -4.19
N SER A 80 -10.17 16.50 -4.80
CA SER A 80 -10.43 16.61 -6.26
C SER A 80 -9.20 16.18 -7.07
N MET A 81 -8.01 16.64 -6.67
CA MET A 81 -6.74 16.22 -7.27
C MET A 81 -6.55 14.70 -7.15
N GLY A 82 -6.74 14.17 -5.94
CA GLY A 82 -6.60 12.74 -5.68
C GLY A 82 -7.59 11.87 -6.46
N GLN A 83 -8.84 12.31 -6.63
CA GLN A 83 -9.84 11.63 -7.46
C GLN A 83 -9.37 11.49 -8.92
N THR A 84 -8.78 12.53 -9.46
CA THR A 84 -8.25 12.54 -10.84
C THR A 84 -7.07 11.56 -10.97
N LEU A 85 -6.14 11.59 -10.04
CA LEU A 85 -4.98 10.70 -10.00
C LEU A 85 -5.41 9.23 -9.83
N ARG A 86 -6.34 8.95 -8.94
CA ARG A 86 -6.89 7.60 -8.73
C ARG A 86 -7.61 7.07 -9.96
N ARG A 87 -8.39 7.90 -10.64
CA ARG A 87 -9.05 7.49 -11.87
C ARG A 87 -8.03 7.02 -12.92
N LYS A 88 -6.93 7.76 -13.08
CA LYS A 88 -5.84 7.38 -13.99
C LYS A 88 -5.15 6.10 -13.52
N HIS A 89 -4.76 6.03 -12.25
CA HIS A 89 -4.12 4.86 -11.64
C HIS A 89 -4.97 3.58 -11.82
N ASN A 90 -6.24 3.65 -11.50
CA ASN A 90 -7.15 2.51 -11.62
C ASN A 90 -7.33 2.05 -13.07
N LYS A 91 -7.39 3.01 -14.01
CA LYS A 91 -7.44 2.68 -15.44
C LYS A 91 -6.19 1.94 -15.88
N ASP A 92 -5.01 2.46 -15.55
CA ASP A 92 -3.73 1.86 -15.91
C ASP A 92 -3.56 0.47 -15.30
N LEU A 93 -3.90 0.34 -14.01
CA LEU A 93 -3.86 -0.94 -13.31
C LEU A 93 -4.77 -1.99 -13.98
N ASN A 94 -6.00 -1.62 -14.32
CA ASN A 94 -6.91 -2.52 -15.00
C ASN A 94 -6.39 -2.95 -16.37
N ASP A 95 -5.79 -2.05 -17.14
CA ASP A 95 -5.22 -2.37 -18.45
C ASP A 95 -3.99 -3.29 -18.30
N LEU A 96 -3.13 -3.04 -17.31
CA LEU A 96 -1.99 -3.90 -16.98
C LEU A 96 -2.45 -5.30 -16.58
N LEU A 97 -3.46 -5.42 -15.70
CA LEU A 97 -3.98 -6.72 -15.27
C LEU A 97 -4.61 -7.49 -16.43
N LYS A 98 -5.36 -6.82 -17.33
CA LYS A 98 -5.90 -7.46 -18.53
C LYS A 98 -4.80 -8.02 -19.43
N ALA A 99 -3.68 -7.32 -19.55
CA ALA A 99 -2.58 -7.70 -20.42
C ALA A 99 -1.66 -8.76 -19.82
N THR A 100 -1.47 -8.78 -18.48
CA THR A 100 -0.38 -9.53 -17.85
C THR A 100 -0.83 -10.61 -16.85
N LYS A 101 -2.10 -10.58 -16.40
CA LYS A 101 -2.63 -11.54 -15.43
C LYS A 101 -2.66 -12.95 -16.02
N ARG A 102 -2.10 -13.90 -15.29
CA ARG A 102 -2.10 -15.33 -15.62
C ARG A 102 -2.08 -16.17 -14.35
N ARG A 103 -2.21 -17.48 -14.46
CA ARG A 103 -2.00 -18.38 -13.33
C ARG A 103 -0.57 -18.91 -13.32
N MET A 104 -0.01 -19.05 -12.14
CA MET A 104 1.30 -19.69 -11.90
C MET A 104 1.23 -20.61 -10.69
N LEU A 105 2.08 -21.62 -10.67
CA LEU A 105 2.31 -22.45 -9.49
C LEU A 105 3.36 -21.79 -8.59
N ILE A 106 2.96 -21.43 -7.37
CA ILE A 106 3.86 -20.96 -6.32
C ILE A 106 3.69 -21.89 -5.10
N CYS A 107 4.75 -22.55 -4.69
CA CYS A 107 4.72 -23.57 -3.63
C CYS A 107 3.65 -24.66 -3.81
N GLY A 108 3.34 -25.05 -5.05
CA GLY A 108 2.30 -26.04 -5.37
C GLY A 108 0.88 -25.48 -5.48
N TYR A 109 0.65 -24.20 -5.19
CA TYR A 109 -0.64 -23.53 -5.32
C TYR A 109 -0.75 -22.82 -6.67
N SER A 110 -1.82 -23.11 -7.42
CA SER A 110 -2.14 -22.37 -8.65
C SER A 110 -2.83 -21.06 -8.27
N VAL A 111 -2.15 -19.93 -8.44
CA VAL A 111 -2.60 -18.60 -8.00
C VAL A 111 -2.54 -17.59 -9.13
N PRO A 112 -3.33 -16.51 -9.09
CA PRO A 112 -3.21 -15.43 -10.06
C PRO A 112 -1.92 -14.64 -9.83
N VAL A 113 -1.24 -14.36 -10.95
CA VAL A 113 0.02 -13.62 -10.96
C VAL A 113 0.00 -12.60 -12.09
N ALA A 114 0.54 -11.41 -11.88
CA ALA A 114 0.71 -10.39 -12.91
C ALA A 114 2.13 -9.81 -12.89
N ASN A 115 2.64 -9.46 -14.07
CA ASN A 115 3.84 -8.63 -14.20
C ASN A 115 3.41 -7.18 -14.20
N VAL A 116 3.70 -6.46 -13.12
CA VAL A 116 3.35 -5.05 -12.97
C VAL A 116 4.47 -4.29 -12.28
N PRO A 117 4.71 -3.02 -12.61
CA PRO A 117 5.66 -2.16 -11.89
C PRO A 117 5.36 -2.14 -10.38
N TYR A 118 6.41 -1.92 -9.56
CA TYR A 118 6.29 -1.99 -8.10
C TYR A 118 5.21 -1.04 -7.52
N ILE A 119 4.99 0.11 -8.16
CA ILE A 119 3.99 1.11 -7.75
C ILE A 119 2.55 0.60 -7.81
N PHE A 120 2.29 -0.43 -8.61
CA PHE A 120 0.98 -1.11 -8.71
C PHE A 120 0.89 -2.40 -7.89
N ALA A 121 2.00 -2.86 -7.29
CA ALA A 121 2.09 -4.20 -6.72
C ALA A 121 1.05 -4.46 -5.62
N SER A 122 0.80 -3.48 -4.73
CA SER A 122 -0.17 -3.60 -3.66
C SER A 122 -1.60 -3.69 -4.17
N ASP A 123 -2.01 -2.77 -5.04
CA ASP A 123 -3.37 -2.72 -5.56
C ASP A 123 -3.65 -3.90 -6.49
N ALA A 124 -2.71 -4.22 -7.38
CA ALA A 124 -2.78 -5.41 -8.25
C ALA A 124 -2.95 -6.70 -7.43
N GLY A 125 -2.11 -6.86 -6.41
CA GLY A 125 -2.15 -8.01 -5.53
C GLY A 125 -3.49 -8.11 -4.77
N ASN A 126 -3.97 -7.01 -4.20
CA ASN A 126 -5.25 -7.00 -3.48
C ASN A 126 -6.45 -7.30 -4.39
N ILE A 127 -6.47 -6.78 -5.63
CA ILE A 127 -7.52 -7.09 -6.61
C ILE A 127 -7.47 -8.58 -7.00
N MET A 128 -6.28 -9.10 -7.27
CA MET A 128 -6.12 -10.49 -7.71
C MET A 128 -6.34 -11.51 -6.58
N ALA A 129 -6.19 -11.11 -5.32
CA ALA A 129 -6.39 -12.00 -4.16
C ALA A 129 -7.87 -12.23 -3.82
N GLU A 130 -8.79 -11.49 -4.46
CA GLU A 130 -10.21 -11.64 -4.20
C GLU A 130 -10.70 -13.04 -4.60
N GLY A 131 -11.25 -13.80 -3.61
CA GLY A 131 -11.70 -15.18 -3.82
C GLY A 131 -10.58 -16.21 -4.04
N GLU A 132 -9.31 -15.84 -3.85
CA GLU A 132 -8.15 -16.72 -4.06
C GLU A 132 -7.42 -16.98 -2.73
N LEU A 133 -6.66 -18.09 -2.67
CA LEU A 133 -5.81 -18.39 -1.50
C LEU A 133 -4.81 -17.27 -1.23
N PHE A 134 -4.20 -16.76 -2.29
CA PHE A 134 -3.36 -15.57 -2.34
C PHE A 134 -3.12 -15.19 -3.81
N SER A 135 -2.50 -14.06 -4.02
CA SER A 135 -2.04 -13.59 -5.33
C SER A 135 -0.57 -13.20 -5.30
N ALA A 136 0.03 -13.06 -6.47
CA ALA A 136 1.37 -12.53 -6.60
C ALA A 136 1.44 -11.47 -7.72
N SER A 137 2.27 -10.46 -7.53
CA SER A 137 2.77 -9.63 -8.60
C SER A 137 4.28 -9.72 -8.66
N TYR A 138 4.88 -9.45 -9.81
CA TYR A 138 6.33 -9.42 -9.92
C TYR A 138 6.80 -8.35 -10.91
N PHE A 139 8.04 -7.93 -10.73
CA PHE A 139 8.79 -7.12 -11.68
C PHE A 139 10.28 -7.48 -11.61
N ASP A 140 10.97 -7.22 -12.69
CA ASP A 140 12.40 -7.51 -12.81
C ASP A 140 13.23 -6.27 -12.45
N THR A 141 14.32 -6.50 -11.73
CA THR A 141 15.35 -5.51 -11.40
C THR A 141 16.71 -6.06 -11.81
N PRO A 142 17.77 -5.23 -11.91
CA PRO A 142 19.12 -5.74 -12.16
C PRO A 142 19.60 -6.82 -11.17
N GLU A 143 19.02 -6.83 -9.98
CA GLU A 143 19.37 -7.76 -8.90
C GLU A 143 18.53 -9.06 -8.90
N GLY A 144 17.53 -9.18 -9.77
CA GLY A 144 16.64 -10.32 -9.84
C GLY A 144 15.16 -9.95 -9.89
N ARG A 145 14.31 -10.98 -9.95
CA ARG A 145 12.84 -10.84 -9.97
C ARG A 145 12.31 -10.69 -8.56
N LYS A 146 11.63 -9.59 -8.29
CA LYS A 146 10.96 -9.32 -7.01
C LYS A 146 9.50 -9.72 -7.11
N PHE A 147 9.06 -10.58 -6.18
CA PHE A 147 7.67 -10.97 -6.01
C PHE A 147 7.06 -10.26 -4.81
N SER A 148 5.83 -9.76 -4.98
CA SER A 148 4.96 -9.26 -3.92
C SER A 148 3.75 -10.17 -3.81
N LEU A 149 3.47 -10.66 -2.61
CA LEU A 149 2.35 -11.55 -2.31
C LEU A 149 1.28 -10.80 -1.53
N ARG A 150 0.02 -11.07 -1.82
CA ARG A 150 -1.13 -10.56 -1.07
C ARG A 150 -2.14 -11.65 -0.83
N SER A 151 -2.75 -11.65 0.36
CA SER A 151 -3.91 -12.47 0.68
C SER A 151 -4.97 -11.66 1.40
N LYS A 152 -6.21 -12.15 1.37
CA LYS A 152 -7.35 -11.58 2.08
C LYS A 152 -7.63 -12.33 3.36
N GLU A 153 -8.56 -11.83 4.16
CA GLU A 153 -9.09 -12.57 5.29
C GLU A 153 -9.62 -13.94 4.84
N GLY A 154 -9.31 -14.99 5.60
CA GLY A 154 -9.57 -16.39 5.19
C GLY A 154 -8.56 -16.97 4.20
N GLY A 155 -7.69 -16.16 3.58
CA GLY A 155 -6.60 -16.64 2.71
C GLY A 155 -5.38 -17.12 3.48
N MET A 156 -4.36 -17.59 2.75
CA MET A 156 -3.12 -18.13 3.33
C MET A 156 -2.27 -17.02 3.96
N ASP A 157 -1.47 -17.43 4.95
CA ASP A 157 -0.36 -16.61 5.45
C ASP A 157 0.77 -16.55 4.40
N VAL A 158 0.86 -15.43 3.69
CA VAL A 158 1.85 -15.26 2.63
C VAL A 158 3.28 -15.03 3.14
N SER A 159 3.45 -14.73 4.42
CA SER A 159 4.79 -14.65 5.01
C SER A 159 5.47 -16.04 5.03
N GLU A 160 4.71 -17.09 5.30
CA GLU A 160 5.22 -18.47 5.27
C GLU A 160 5.59 -18.93 3.84
N ILE A 161 4.86 -18.44 2.82
CA ILE A 161 5.23 -18.65 1.42
C ILE A 161 6.53 -17.92 1.10
N ALA A 162 6.63 -16.64 1.46
CA ALA A 162 7.81 -15.82 1.18
C ALA A 162 9.09 -16.38 1.85
N LYS A 163 9.00 -16.85 3.10
CA LYS A 163 10.11 -17.47 3.84
C LYS A 163 10.73 -18.65 3.10
N ARG A 164 9.94 -19.44 2.37
CA ARG A 164 10.46 -20.59 1.58
C ARG A 164 11.40 -20.17 0.46
N PHE A 165 11.35 -18.89 0.05
CA PHE A 165 12.23 -18.29 -0.96
C PHE A 165 13.26 -17.31 -0.35
N GLY A 166 13.45 -17.34 0.97
CA GLY A 166 14.37 -16.45 1.66
C GLY A 166 13.86 -15.01 1.82
N GLY A 167 12.56 -14.80 1.61
CA GLY A 167 11.90 -13.52 1.83
C GLY A 167 11.19 -13.43 3.18
N GLY A 168 10.20 -12.53 3.28
CA GLY A 168 9.43 -12.32 4.50
C GLY A 168 8.36 -11.26 4.35
N GLY A 169 7.77 -10.86 5.47
CA GLY A 169 6.70 -9.87 5.55
C GLY A 169 5.66 -10.26 6.58
N HIS A 170 4.45 -9.79 6.38
CA HIS A 170 3.28 -10.05 7.24
C HIS A 170 2.35 -11.09 6.62
N ALA A 171 1.47 -11.65 7.43
CA ALA A 171 0.53 -12.70 7.01
C ALA A 171 -0.28 -12.34 5.76
N ARG A 172 -0.61 -11.07 5.53
CA ARG A 172 -1.41 -10.61 4.39
C ARG A 172 -0.60 -9.89 3.29
N ALA A 173 0.66 -9.56 3.57
CA ALA A 173 1.55 -8.85 2.64
C ALA A 173 3.00 -9.27 2.86
N ALA A 174 3.58 -9.96 1.91
CA ALA A 174 4.95 -10.44 1.99
C ALA A 174 5.62 -10.37 0.62
N GLY A 175 6.93 -10.60 0.57
CA GLY A 175 7.65 -10.61 -0.69
C GLY A 175 8.94 -11.41 -0.62
N PHE A 176 9.44 -11.77 -1.79
CA PHE A 176 10.72 -12.47 -1.94
C PHE A 176 11.37 -12.09 -3.27
N LYS A 177 12.65 -12.43 -3.41
CA LYS A 177 13.43 -12.21 -4.63
C LYS A 177 14.01 -13.55 -5.11
N VAL A 178 14.02 -13.74 -6.43
CA VAL A 178 14.70 -14.86 -7.06
C VAL A 178 15.66 -14.35 -8.13
N PRO A 179 16.76 -15.04 -8.43
CA PRO A 179 17.59 -14.74 -9.60
C PRO A 179 16.77 -14.82 -10.89
N ILE A 180 17.17 -14.04 -11.90
CA ILE A 180 16.65 -14.13 -13.27
C ILE A 180 17.56 -15.04 -14.07
#